data_0f31dcfdb9c0bd6a076f3b91e94fc5aa
#
_entry.id   0f31dcfdb9c0bd6a076f3b91e94fc5aa
#
_cell.length_a   1.000
_cell.length_b   1.000
_cell.length_c   1.000
_cell.angle_alpha   90.00
_cell.angle_beta   90.00
_cell.angle_gamma   90.00
#
_symmetry.space_group_name_H-M   'P 1'
#
loop_
_entity.id
_entity.type
_entity.pdbx_description
1 polymer ?
#
loop_
_entity_poly.entity_id
_entity_poly.type
_entity_poly.pdbx_seq_one_letter_code
_entity_poly.pdbx_strand_id
1 'polypeptide(L)'
;MNKLKLFVLILSSQFLNSQSIIGAWEKYETNSDGSTHRHVVIFSEGFKSTSVFDSSNGKFISTNGGSWFLDGSTLTEKIEFDTRDQEKVGSTIKFELDIKDNTVTNINSGKTWNRIDDGSPGQLSGAWLMSGRFRNGVKSTRSIDRPRKTMKILSGSRFQWIAYNTETRQFMGTGGGTYLTVKGKYIEQIEFFSRDDSRVGAKLDFEFKLDNGEWNHMGFSSKGDPIHEIWIRRK
;
A
#
# COMPACT_ATOMS: atom_id res chain seq x y z
N MET A 1 -69.22 7.90 -12.07
CA MET A 1 -68.17 6.89 -11.98
C MET A 1 -66.80 7.56 -12.26
N ASN A 2 -66.13 8.01 -11.18
CA ASN A 2 -64.80 8.66 -11.29
C ASN A 2 -63.71 7.60 -11.30
N LYS A 3 -62.99 7.50 -12.40
CA LYS A 3 -61.78 6.64 -12.50
C LYS A 3 -60.59 7.37 -11.89
N LEU A 4 -60.20 6.96 -10.68
CA LEU A 4 -58.97 7.42 -10.03
C LEU A 4 -57.77 6.83 -10.78
N LYS A 5 -56.95 7.66 -11.45
CA LYS A 5 -55.71 7.24 -12.06
C LYS A 5 -54.61 7.25 -10.98
N LEU A 6 -54.19 6.06 -10.56
CA LEU A 6 -53.07 5.88 -9.67
C LEU A 6 -51.75 6.15 -10.44
N PHE A 7 -51.06 7.25 -10.10
CA PHE A 7 -49.76 7.59 -10.65
C PHE A 7 -48.69 6.92 -9.74
N VAL A 8 -48.11 5.82 -10.19
CA VAL A 8 -47.01 5.16 -9.47
C VAL A 8 -45.71 5.91 -9.85
N LEU A 9 -45.23 6.71 -8.89
CA LEU A 9 -43.92 7.36 -9.01
C LEU A 9 -42.84 6.33 -8.71
N ILE A 10 -42.15 5.80 -9.75
CA ILE A 10 -40.97 4.94 -9.60
C ILE A 10 -39.79 5.86 -9.26
N LEU A 11 -39.49 5.97 -7.96
CA LEU A 11 -38.21 6.53 -7.53
C LEU A 11 -37.09 5.55 -7.95
N SER A 12 -36.44 5.81 -9.05
CA SER A 12 -35.15 5.18 -9.36
C SER A 12 -34.08 5.74 -8.42
N SER A 13 -33.79 5.04 -7.33
CA SER A 13 -32.60 5.30 -6.51
C SER A 13 -31.39 5.04 -7.38
N GLN A 14 -30.79 6.11 -7.91
CA GLN A 14 -29.46 6.05 -8.48
C GLN A 14 -28.50 5.79 -7.32
N PHE A 15 -28.05 4.54 -7.15
CA PHE A 15 -26.87 4.25 -6.35
C PHE A 15 -25.69 4.93 -7.06
N LEU A 16 -25.31 6.10 -6.58
CA LEU A 16 -24.01 6.69 -6.89
C LEU A 16 -22.98 5.73 -6.29
N ASN A 17 -22.48 4.80 -7.11
CA ASN A 17 -21.27 4.06 -6.79
C ASN A 17 -20.16 5.08 -6.65
N SER A 18 -19.86 5.50 -5.41
CA SER A 18 -18.66 6.24 -5.12
C SER A 18 -17.49 5.34 -5.53
N GLN A 19 -16.78 5.74 -6.59
CA GLN A 19 -15.64 4.98 -7.09
C GLN A 19 -14.55 4.98 -6.02
N SER A 20 -14.19 3.79 -5.55
CA SER A 20 -13.21 3.65 -4.48
C SER A 20 -11.79 3.82 -5.03
N ILE A 21 -10.98 4.65 -4.37
CA ILE A 21 -9.55 4.77 -4.65
C ILE A 21 -8.75 3.60 -4.07
N ILE A 22 -9.36 2.81 -3.16
CA ILE A 22 -8.71 1.65 -2.53
C ILE A 22 -8.22 0.67 -3.59
N GLY A 23 -7.05 0.08 -3.35
CA GLY A 23 -6.41 -0.85 -4.27
C GLY A 23 -5.03 -0.39 -4.70
N ALA A 24 -4.56 -0.91 -5.81
CA ALA A 24 -3.26 -0.54 -6.36
C ALA A 24 -3.38 0.09 -7.75
N TRP A 25 -2.49 1.03 -8.00
CA TRP A 25 -2.45 1.82 -9.22
C TRP A 25 -1.03 1.95 -9.72
N GLU A 26 -0.85 2.05 -11.03
CA GLU A 26 0.47 2.22 -11.63
C GLU A 26 0.50 3.24 -12.77
N LYS A 27 1.67 3.80 -12.97
CA LYS A 27 2.03 4.51 -14.20
C LYS A 27 3.48 4.24 -14.56
N TYR A 28 3.80 4.43 -15.83
CA TYR A 28 5.16 4.39 -16.34
C TYR A 28 5.56 5.81 -16.78
N GLU A 29 6.84 6.14 -16.58
CA GLU A 29 7.41 7.43 -16.93
C GLU A 29 8.78 7.20 -17.56
N THR A 30 8.91 7.54 -18.86
CA THR A 30 10.18 7.42 -19.59
C THR A 30 10.97 8.69 -19.42
N ASN A 31 12.22 8.56 -18.97
CA ASN A 31 13.14 9.65 -18.77
C ASN A 31 13.89 10.02 -20.06
N SER A 32 14.57 11.15 -20.05
CA SER A 32 15.37 11.62 -21.19
C SER A 32 16.55 10.71 -21.56
N ASP A 33 17.03 9.89 -20.62
CA ASP A 33 18.09 8.88 -20.84
C ASP A 33 17.55 7.56 -21.42
N GLY A 34 16.24 7.47 -21.68
CA GLY A 34 15.58 6.26 -22.17
C GLY A 34 15.19 5.24 -21.11
N SER A 35 15.59 5.43 -19.85
CA SER A 35 15.13 4.57 -18.76
C SER A 35 13.64 4.76 -18.49
N THR A 36 12.94 3.70 -18.12
CA THR A 36 11.51 3.77 -17.79
C THR A 36 11.29 3.43 -16.32
N HIS A 37 10.74 4.37 -15.58
CA HIS A 37 10.38 4.20 -14.19
C HIS A 37 8.93 3.73 -14.04
N ARG A 38 8.74 2.69 -13.26
CA ARG A 38 7.42 2.23 -12.83
C ARG A 38 7.09 2.85 -11.48
N HIS A 39 5.94 3.50 -11.41
CA HIS A 39 5.38 4.06 -10.18
C HIS A 39 4.22 3.16 -9.76
N VAL A 40 4.26 2.62 -8.56
CA VAL A 40 3.15 1.84 -7.98
C VAL A 40 2.66 2.55 -6.74
N VAL A 41 1.36 2.78 -6.67
CA VAL A 41 0.68 3.37 -5.51
C VAL A 41 -0.26 2.33 -4.92
N ILE A 42 -0.16 2.10 -3.62
CA ILE A 42 -1.10 1.27 -2.88
C ILE A 42 -1.92 2.17 -1.96
N PHE A 43 -3.24 2.14 -2.11
CA PHE A 43 -4.18 2.76 -1.20
C PHE A 43 -4.87 1.67 -0.37
N SER A 44 -4.75 1.75 0.94
CA SER A 44 -5.56 1.04 1.92
C SER A 44 -6.38 2.04 2.72
N GLU A 45 -7.31 1.59 3.56
CA GLU A 45 -8.04 2.51 4.45
C GLU A 45 -7.08 3.35 5.28
N GLY A 46 -7.16 4.67 5.14
CA GLY A 46 -6.39 5.67 5.88
C GLY A 46 -4.90 5.74 5.57
N PHE A 47 -4.32 4.83 4.76
CA PHE A 47 -2.88 4.82 4.47
C PHE A 47 -2.59 4.59 3.01
N LYS A 48 -1.54 5.25 2.50
CA LYS A 48 -1.02 5.04 1.16
C LYS A 48 0.50 4.95 1.15
N SER A 49 1.02 4.26 0.14
CA SER A 49 2.44 4.30 -0.21
C SER A 49 2.62 4.40 -1.72
N THR A 50 3.66 5.09 -2.13
CA THR A 50 4.11 5.15 -3.52
C THR A 50 5.52 4.58 -3.57
N SER A 51 5.79 3.63 -4.45
CA SER A 51 7.13 3.15 -4.79
C SER A 51 7.47 3.48 -6.22
N VAL A 52 8.71 3.87 -6.48
CA VAL A 52 9.26 4.14 -7.81
C VAL A 52 10.52 3.31 -7.99
N PHE A 53 10.58 2.56 -9.06
CA PHE A 53 11.71 1.70 -9.40
C PHE A 53 11.87 1.58 -10.92
N ASP A 54 13.06 1.24 -11.37
CA ASP A 54 13.33 0.99 -12.79
C ASP A 54 12.54 -0.23 -13.26
N SER A 55 11.79 -0.08 -14.35
CA SER A 55 10.88 -1.11 -14.85
C SER A 55 11.58 -2.33 -15.45
N SER A 56 12.86 -2.19 -15.84
CA SER A 56 13.63 -3.24 -16.51
C SER A 56 14.35 -4.16 -15.53
N ASN A 57 14.83 -3.63 -14.39
CA ASN A 57 15.69 -4.34 -13.46
C ASN A 57 15.28 -4.24 -11.99
N GLY A 58 14.20 -3.48 -11.68
CA GLY A 58 13.68 -3.33 -10.33
C GLY A 58 14.53 -2.46 -9.40
N LYS A 59 15.56 -1.76 -9.93
CA LYS A 59 16.39 -0.86 -9.12
C LYS A 59 15.53 0.18 -8.43
N PHE A 60 15.58 0.21 -7.11
CA PHE A 60 14.82 1.15 -6.29
C PHE A 60 15.26 2.60 -6.55
N ILE A 61 14.30 3.50 -6.69
CA ILE A 61 14.55 4.92 -6.94
C ILE A 61 14.04 5.76 -5.77
N SER A 62 12.76 5.61 -5.40
CA SER A 62 12.19 6.39 -4.31
C SER A 62 10.91 5.79 -3.77
N THR A 63 10.53 6.24 -2.56
CA THR A 63 9.22 5.96 -1.98
C THR A 63 8.77 7.13 -1.12
N ASN A 64 7.47 7.34 -1.07
CA ASN A 64 6.81 8.24 -0.14
C ASN A 64 5.45 7.69 0.28
N GLY A 65 4.88 8.25 1.35
CA GLY A 65 3.56 7.87 1.80
C GLY A 65 3.26 8.33 3.22
N GLY A 66 2.08 7.95 3.68
CA GLY A 66 1.60 8.29 5.00
C GLY A 66 0.11 8.04 5.14
N SER A 67 -0.53 8.76 6.05
CA SER A 67 -1.98 8.70 6.20
C SER A 67 -2.67 9.61 5.19
N TRP A 68 -3.88 9.25 4.81
CA TRP A 68 -4.69 10.03 3.87
C TRP A 68 -6.18 9.97 4.20
N PHE A 69 -6.92 10.93 3.69
CA PHE A 69 -8.37 10.90 3.57
C PHE A 69 -8.81 11.62 2.28
N LEU A 70 -9.97 11.26 1.79
CA LEU A 70 -10.57 11.81 0.59
C LEU A 70 -11.89 12.51 0.98
N ASP A 71 -12.02 13.77 0.58
CA ASP A 71 -13.26 14.56 0.73
C ASP A 71 -13.68 15.07 -0.65
N GLY A 72 -14.74 14.51 -1.20
CA GLY A 72 -15.11 14.71 -2.59
C GLY A 72 -14.01 14.26 -3.53
N SER A 73 -13.42 15.19 -4.30
CA SER A 73 -12.26 14.97 -5.18
C SER A 73 -10.92 15.31 -4.53
N THR A 74 -10.92 15.91 -3.33
CA THR A 74 -9.70 16.39 -2.67
C THR A 74 -9.09 15.29 -1.80
N LEU A 75 -7.97 14.72 -2.24
CA LEU A 75 -7.13 13.85 -1.42
C LEU A 75 -6.22 14.72 -0.54
N THR A 76 -6.31 14.52 0.78
CA THR A 76 -5.39 15.11 1.76
C THR A 76 -4.47 14.01 2.29
N GLU A 77 -3.17 14.20 2.18
CA GLU A 77 -2.15 13.25 2.64
C GLU A 77 -1.24 13.92 3.67
N LYS A 78 -1.02 13.24 4.82
CA LYS A 78 0.02 13.59 5.79
C LYS A 78 1.22 12.70 5.54
N ILE A 79 2.35 13.29 5.15
CA ILE A 79 3.57 12.55 4.79
C ILE A 79 4.24 12.00 6.05
N GLU A 80 4.49 10.69 6.08
CA GLU A 80 5.21 10.03 7.16
C GLU A 80 6.62 9.58 6.76
N PHE A 81 6.85 9.38 5.48
CA PHE A 81 8.15 9.09 4.90
C PHE A 81 8.22 9.61 3.46
N ASP A 82 9.37 10.16 3.09
CA ASP A 82 9.70 10.59 1.73
C ASP A 82 11.21 10.47 1.54
N THR A 83 11.64 9.69 0.54
CA THR A 83 13.07 9.48 0.27
C THR A 83 13.67 10.52 -0.67
N ARG A 84 12.84 11.32 -1.35
CA ARG A 84 13.30 12.41 -2.22
C ARG A 84 13.43 13.72 -1.47
N ASP A 85 12.55 13.93 -0.47
CA ASP A 85 12.50 15.17 0.27
C ASP A 85 12.07 14.89 1.72
N GLN A 86 13.06 14.64 2.58
CA GLN A 86 12.83 14.34 4.00
C GLN A 86 12.18 15.51 4.77
N GLU A 87 12.31 16.75 4.29
CA GLU A 87 11.69 17.92 4.92
C GLU A 87 10.16 17.91 4.81
N LYS A 88 9.62 17.16 3.85
CA LYS A 88 8.16 16.94 3.74
C LYS A 88 7.57 16.05 4.81
N VAL A 89 8.39 15.27 5.53
CA VAL A 89 7.88 14.41 6.59
C VAL A 89 7.25 15.24 7.70
N GLY A 90 6.00 14.93 8.03
CA GLY A 90 5.14 15.67 8.96
C GLY A 90 4.25 16.73 8.31
N SER A 91 4.52 17.13 7.05
CA SER A 91 3.67 18.06 6.32
C SER A 91 2.40 17.40 5.78
N THR A 92 1.44 18.24 5.43
CA THR A 92 0.20 17.85 4.78
C THR A 92 0.16 18.44 3.37
N ILE A 93 -0.17 17.59 2.39
CA ILE A 93 -0.33 18.00 0.99
C ILE A 93 -1.73 17.64 0.49
N LYS A 94 -2.21 18.39 -0.49
CA LYS A 94 -3.54 18.17 -1.08
C LYS A 94 -3.43 18.02 -2.60
N PHE A 95 -4.24 17.11 -3.13
CA PHE A 95 -4.37 16.88 -4.56
C PHE A 95 -5.83 16.84 -4.95
N GLU A 96 -6.16 17.43 -6.09
CA GLU A 96 -7.45 17.22 -6.72
C GLU A 96 -7.36 15.99 -7.64
N LEU A 97 -8.27 15.04 -7.46
CA LEU A 97 -8.29 13.77 -8.19
C LEU A 97 -9.57 13.61 -9.00
N ASP A 98 -9.43 13.14 -10.23
CA ASP A 98 -10.51 12.55 -11.03
C ASP A 98 -10.36 11.03 -10.95
N ILE A 99 -11.31 10.37 -10.25
CA ILE A 99 -11.28 8.93 -9.99
C ILE A 99 -12.32 8.27 -10.88
N LYS A 100 -11.88 7.33 -11.72
CA LYS A 100 -12.71 6.47 -12.57
C LYS A 100 -12.42 5.00 -12.24
N ASP A 101 -13.23 4.07 -12.76
CA ASP A 101 -13.09 2.65 -12.46
C ASP A 101 -11.65 2.13 -12.65
N ASN A 102 -11.02 2.51 -13.75
CA ASN A 102 -9.71 2.01 -14.15
C ASN A 102 -8.60 3.05 -14.17
N THR A 103 -8.90 4.30 -13.84
CA THR A 103 -7.89 5.38 -13.84
C THR A 103 -8.09 6.34 -12.67
N VAL A 104 -6.98 6.87 -12.16
CA VAL A 104 -6.97 8.02 -11.27
C VAL A 104 -6.04 9.09 -11.86
N THR A 105 -6.56 10.30 -12.02
CA THR A 105 -5.80 11.43 -12.56
C THR A 105 -5.64 12.49 -11.48
N ASN A 106 -4.40 12.88 -11.20
CA ASN A 106 -4.12 14.08 -10.43
C ASN A 106 -4.33 15.30 -11.34
N ILE A 107 -5.39 16.07 -11.08
CA ILE A 107 -5.83 17.19 -11.91
C ILE A 107 -4.76 18.30 -11.96
N ASN A 108 -4.07 18.53 -10.82
CA ASN A 108 -3.06 19.59 -10.73
C ASN A 108 -1.83 19.32 -11.62
N SER A 109 -1.43 18.06 -11.76
CA SER A 109 -0.24 17.66 -12.54
C SER A 109 -0.56 17.05 -13.90
N GLY A 110 -1.83 16.70 -14.17
CA GLY A 110 -2.27 15.97 -15.35
C GLY A 110 -1.79 14.51 -15.41
N LYS A 111 -1.12 14.02 -14.36
CA LYS A 111 -0.60 12.64 -14.32
C LYS A 111 -1.71 11.66 -14.03
N THR A 112 -1.77 10.57 -14.81
CA THR A 112 -2.77 9.51 -14.70
C THR A 112 -2.11 8.18 -14.33
N TRP A 113 -2.76 7.45 -13.45
CA TRP A 113 -2.42 6.07 -13.06
C TRP A 113 -3.53 5.12 -13.50
N ASN A 114 -3.14 3.93 -13.91
CA ASN A 114 -4.05 2.84 -14.26
C ASN A 114 -4.23 1.90 -13.06
N ARG A 115 -5.42 1.35 -12.89
CA ARG A 115 -5.72 0.41 -11.82
C ARG A 115 -5.02 -0.92 -12.06
N ILE A 116 -4.35 -1.43 -11.02
CA ILE A 116 -3.80 -2.79 -10.96
C ILE A 116 -4.83 -3.73 -10.34
N ASP A 117 -5.39 -3.35 -9.19
CA ASP A 117 -6.43 -4.07 -8.46
C ASP A 117 -7.30 -3.10 -7.64
N ASP A 118 -8.45 -3.58 -7.19
CA ASP A 118 -9.44 -2.83 -6.39
C ASP A 118 -9.34 -3.14 -4.87
N GLY A 119 -8.25 -3.78 -4.44
CA GLY A 119 -8.06 -4.18 -3.06
C GLY A 119 -8.63 -5.56 -2.73
N SER A 120 -9.28 -6.25 -3.69
CA SER A 120 -9.82 -7.60 -3.50
C SER A 120 -9.25 -8.61 -4.52
N PRO A 121 -9.28 -9.92 -4.20
CA PRO A 121 -9.47 -10.48 -2.88
C PRO A 121 -8.22 -10.31 -2.02
N GLY A 122 -8.37 -9.96 -0.72
CA GLY A 122 -7.19 -9.78 0.10
C GLY A 122 -7.44 -10.04 1.58
N GLN A 123 -7.14 -11.24 2.07
CA GLN A 123 -7.20 -11.53 3.51
C GLN A 123 -6.26 -10.61 4.32
N LEU A 124 -5.14 -10.20 3.69
CA LEU A 124 -4.13 -9.34 4.29
C LEU A 124 -4.21 -7.89 3.79
N SER A 125 -5.14 -7.53 2.89
CA SER A 125 -5.29 -6.15 2.40
C SER A 125 -5.42 -5.18 3.57
N GLY A 126 -4.69 -4.06 3.50
CA GLY A 126 -4.67 -3.02 4.54
C GLY A 126 -3.27 -2.62 4.94
N ALA A 127 -3.17 -1.72 5.91
CA ALA A 127 -1.90 -1.33 6.52
C ALA A 127 -1.68 -2.08 7.84
N TRP A 128 -0.45 -2.54 8.06
CA TRP A 128 -0.05 -3.32 9.22
C TRP A 128 1.22 -2.77 9.82
N LEU A 129 1.29 -2.71 11.14
CA LEU A 129 2.50 -2.33 11.87
C LEU A 129 3.09 -3.56 12.56
N MET A 130 4.40 -3.74 12.44
CA MET A 130 5.10 -4.78 13.20
C MET A 130 5.01 -4.44 14.69
N SER A 131 4.31 -5.28 15.44
CA SER A 131 4.07 -5.14 16.90
C SER A 131 4.91 -6.09 17.73
N GLY A 132 5.56 -7.08 17.14
CA GLY A 132 6.38 -8.03 17.87
C GLY A 132 7.04 -9.09 16.99
N ARG A 133 7.71 -10.01 17.68
CA ARG A 133 8.32 -11.19 17.05
C ARG A 133 8.58 -12.27 18.10
N PHE A 134 8.69 -13.49 17.65
CA PHE A 134 9.24 -14.59 18.46
C PHE A 134 10.72 -14.76 18.16
N ARG A 135 11.52 -14.97 19.19
CA ARG A 135 12.92 -15.43 19.10
C ARG A 135 13.11 -16.53 20.13
N ASN A 136 13.60 -17.69 19.70
CA ASN A 136 13.80 -18.87 20.56
C ASN A 136 12.55 -19.21 21.38
N GLY A 137 11.36 -19.14 20.76
CA GLY A 137 10.10 -19.43 21.44
C GLY A 137 9.56 -18.31 22.37
N VAL A 138 10.31 -17.23 22.56
CA VAL A 138 9.91 -16.10 23.43
C VAL A 138 9.32 -14.97 22.60
N LYS A 139 8.07 -14.58 22.91
CA LYS A 139 7.39 -13.42 22.32
C LYS A 139 8.01 -12.13 22.90
N SER A 140 8.50 -11.26 22.02
CA SER A 140 8.84 -9.89 22.37
C SER A 140 7.90 -8.93 21.65
N THR A 141 7.34 -7.97 22.37
CA THR A 141 6.43 -6.96 21.82
C THR A 141 7.10 -5.59 21.79
N ARG A 142 6.60 -4.73 20.92
CA ARG A 142 6.97 -3.31 20.85
C ARG A 142 5.74 -2.45 20.68
N SER A 143 5.73 -1.26 21.29
CA SER A 143 4.69 -0.29 21.05
C SER A 143 4.70 0.14 19.58
N ILE A 144 3.52 0.27 18.98
CA ILE A 144 3.30 0.80 17.63
C ILE A 144 3.19 2.31 17.60
N ASP A 145 3.08 2.97 18.78
CA ASP A 145 2.98 4.43 18.89
C ASP A 145 4.34 5.13 18.78
N ARG A 146 5.44 4.34 18.73
CA ARG A 146 6.79 4.88 18.55
C ARG A 146 6.94 5.59 17.22
N PRO A 147 7.76 6.66 17.15
CA PRO A 147 8.09 7.33 15.88
C PRO A 147 8.71 6.37 14.85
N ARG A 148 9.56 5.43 15.32
CA ARG A 148 10.13 4.39 14.46
C ARG A 148 9.10 3.31 14.16
N LYS A 149 8.72 3.17 12.90
CA LYS A 149 7.73 2.21 12.41
C LYS A 149 8.35 1.24 11.41
N THR A 150 7.79 0.04 11.36
CA THR A 150 7.90 -0.88 10.23
C THR A 150 6.48 -1.20 9.82
N MET A 151 6.10 -0.76 8.65
CA MET A 151 4.77 -0.92 8.09
C MET A 151 4.81 -1.89 6.90
N LYS A 152 3.82 -2.76 6.78
CA LYS A 152 3.44 -3.39 5.51
C LYS A 152 2.11 -2.78 5.07
N ILE A 153 2.01 -2.43 3.80
CA ILE A 153 0.76 -1.99 3.17
C ILE A 153 0.48 -2.93 1.99
N LEU A 154 -0.75 -3.43 1.93
CA LEU A 154 -1.16 -4.42 0.95
C LEU A 154 -2.49 -4.01 0.30
N SER A 155 -2.58 -4.15 -1.03
CA SER A 155 -3.83 -4.14 -1.78
C SER A 155 -4.37 -5.57 -2.00
N GLY A 156 -5.08 -5.85 -3.06
CA GLY A 156 -5.50 -7.21 -3.43
C GLY A 156 -4.36 -8.09 -3.91
N SER A 157 -3.37 -7.51 -4.58
CA SER A 157 -2.27 -8.24 -5.24
C SER A 157 -0.88 -7.63 -5.03
N ARG A 158 -0.80 -6.40 -4.49
CA ARG A 158 0.46 -5.66 -4.32
C ARG A 158 0.79 -5.50 -2.86
N PHE A 159 2.08 -5.52 -2.52
CA PHE A 159 2.55 -5.21 -1.18
C PHE A 159 3.77 -4.29 -1.22
N GLN A 160 3.95 -3.56 -0.14
CA GLN A 160 5.19 -2.86 0.17
C GLN A 160 5.42 -2.91 1.67
N TRP A 161 6.65 -3.23 2.11
CA TRP A 161 7.07 -2.97 3.49
C TRP A 161 7.98 -1.74 3.53
N ILE A 162 7.86 -0.94 4.58
CA ILE A 162 8.64 0.29 4.76
C ILE A 162 9.08 0.40 6.21
N ALA A 163 10.36 0.68 6.44
CA ALA A 163 10.92 1.01 7.75
C ALA A 163 11.35 2.49 7.75
N TYR A 164 10.82 3.26 8.69
CA TYR A 164 11.04 4.71 8.78
C TYR A 164 10.88 5.22 10.20
N ASN A 165 11.26 6.49 10.43
CA ASN A 165 11.08 7.19 11.69
C ASN A 165 10.48 8.58 11.40
N THR A 166 9.30 8.86 11.96
CA THR A 166 8.57 10.12 11.74
C THR A 166 9.15 11.31 12.51
N GLU A 167 9.89 11.06 13.59
CA GLU A 167 10.52 12.11 14.41
C GLU A 167 11.86 12.55 13.79
N THR A 168 12.74 11.59 13.49
CA THR A 168 14.04 11.87 12.87
C THR A 168 13.97 12.00 11.36
N ARG A 169 12.78 11.78 10.75
CA ARG A 169 12.52 11.78 9.30
C ARG A 169 13.34 10.75 8.51
N GLN A 170 13.99 9.83 9.22
CA GLN A 170 14.90 8.85 8.63
C GLN A 170 14.14 7.74 7.91
N PHE A 171 14.48 7.52 6.65
CA PHE A 171 14.16 6.29 5.92
C PHE A 171 15.20 5.21 6.20
N MET A 172 14.74 3.96 6.45
CA MET A 172 15.64 2.85 6.81
C MET A 172 15.62 1.70 5.82
N GLY A 173 14.62 1.63 4.96
CA GLY A 173 14.55 0.62 3.91
C GLY A 173 13.13 0.28 3.51
N THR A 174 13.00 -0.28 2.31
CA THR A 174 11.75 -0.76 1.74
C THR A 174 12.01 -1.88 0.73
N GLY A 175 11.00 -2.66 0.51
CA GLY A 175 10.88 -3.61 -0.60
C GLY A 175 9.42 -3.91 -0.86
N GLY A 176 9.13 -4.43 -2.04
CA GLY A 176 7.76 -4.71 -2.43
C GLY A 176 7.67 -5.43 -3.77
N GLY A 177 6.45 -5.66 -4.18
CA GLY A 177 6.15 -6.39 -5.39
C GLY A 177 4.72 -6.90 -5.39
N THR A 178 4.52 -8.10 -5.92
CA THR A 178 3.24 -8.80 -5.87
C THR A 178 3.20 -9.81 -4.74
N TYR A 179 1.98 -10.14 -4.31
CA TYR A 179 1.76 -11.24 -3.37
C TYR A 179 0.47 -11.99 -3.69
N LEU A 180 0.40 -13.18 -3.13
CA LEU A 180 -0.85 -13.94 -3.07
C LEU A 180 -0.96 -14.67 -1.73
N THR A 181 -2.20 -14.96 -1.34
CA THR A 181 -2.51 -15.82 -0.19
C THR A 181 -3.26 -17.06 -0.66
N VAL A 182 -2.76 -18.23 -0.32
CA VAL A 182 -3.38 -19.51 -0.67
C VAL A 182 -3.11 -20.56 0.40
N LYS A 183 -4.17 -21.18 0.91
CA LYS A 183 -4.08 -22.31 1.89
C LYS A 183 -3.12 -22.03 3.07
N GLY A 184 -3.22 -20.83 3.68
CA GLY A 184 -2.38 -20.44 4.81
C GLY A 184 -0.95 -20.01 4.45
N LYS A 185 -0.62 -19.93 3.17
CA LYS A 185 0.64 -19.39 2.66
C LYS A 185 0.45 -17.95 2.19
N TYR A 186 1.44 -17.13 2.50
CA TYR A 186 1.63 -15.78 1.98
C TYR A 186 2.90 -15.78 1.14
N ILE A 187 2.76 -15.56 -0.15
CA ILE A 187 3.84 -15.72 -1.12
C ILE A 187 4.14 -14.35 -1.71
N GLU A 188 5.36 -13.85 -1.51
CA GLU A 188 5.86 -12.59 -2.08
C GLU A 188 6.67 -12.85 -3.34
N GLN A 189 6.48 -12.03 -4.38
CA GLN A 189 7.37 -11.90 -5.52
C GLN A 189 7.99 -10.51 -5.47
N ILE A 190 9.29 -10.42 -5.24
CA ILE A 190 9.99 -9.16 -5.04
C ILE A 190 10.24 -8.47 -6.39
N GLU A 191 9.75 -7.24 -6.57
CA GLU A 191 9.98 -6.43 -7.77
C GLU A 191 10.96 -5.28 -7.54
N PHE A 192 11.15 -4.85 -6.29
CA PHE A 192 12.17 -3.88 -5.91
C PHE A 192 12.61 -4.08 -4.46
N PHE A 193 13.86 -3.72 -4.16
CA PHE A 193 14.42 -3.80 -2.81
C PHE A 193 15.50 -2.72 -2.62
N SER A 194 15.30 -1.79 -1.69
CA SER A 194 16.11 -0.57 -1.58
C SER A 194 17.54 -0.78 -1.07
N ARG A 195 17.83 -1.94 -0.49
CA ARG A 195 19.14 -2.23 0.13
C ARG A 195 20.00 -3.18 -0.67
N ASP A 196 19.40 -3.93 -1.60
CA ASP A 196 20.10 -5.01 -2.29
C ASP A 196 19.29 -5.43 -3.53
N ASP A 197 19.67 -4.89 -4.68
CA ASP A 197 18.99 -5.15 -5.97
C ASP A 197 19.03 -6.63 -6.37
N SER A 198 19.97 -7.42 -5.82
CA SER A 198 20.04 -8.87 -6.08
C SER A 198 18.83 -9.65 -5.56
N ARG A 199 17.96 -9.01 -4.76
CA ARG A 199 16.71 -9.58 -4.26
C ARG A 199 15.55 -9.47 -5.25
N VAL A 200 15.70 -8.66 -6.29
CA VAL A 200 14.69 -8.54 -7.34
C VAL A 200 14.52 -9.88 -8.05
N GLY A 201 13.28 -10.29 -8.28
CA GLY A 201 12.95 -11.60 -8.82
C GLY A 201 12.83 -12.72 -7.78
N ALA A 202 13.26 -12.51 -6.53
CA ALA A 202 13.13 -13.53 -5.49
C ALA A 202 11.65 -13.80 -5.17
N LYS A 203 11.34 -15.08 -4.99
CA LYS A 203 10.06 -15.56 -4.47
C LYS A 203 10.25 -16.04 -3.05
N LEU A 204 9.45 -15.52 -2.13
CA LEU A 204 9.53 -15.84 -0.71
C LEU A 204 8.21 -16.42 -0.23
N ASP A 205 8.26 -17.62 0.32
CA ASP A 205 7.10 -18.34 0.84
C ASP A 205 7.07 -18.23 2.36
N PHE A 206 5.95 -17.72 2.88
CA PHE A 206 5.71 -17.61 4.32
C PHE A 206 4.43 -18.34 4.70
N GLU A 207 4.36 -18.80 5.93
CA GLU A 207 3.10 -19.15 6.57
C GLU A 207 2.48 -17.91 7.18
N PHE A 208 1.16 -17.80 7.12
CA PHE A 208 0.44 -16.75 7.82
C PHE A 208 -0.76 -17.31 8.57
N LYS A 209 -1.00 -16.71 9.72
CA LYS A 209 -2.20 -16.95 10.51
C LYS A 209 -2.73 -15.63 11.04
N LEU A 210 -4.02 -15.39 10.86
CA LEU A 210 -4.74 -14.30 11.50
C LEU A 210 -5.36 -14.83 12.77
N ASP A 211 -4.99 -14.30 13.92
CA ASP A 211 -5.45 -14.74 15.23
C ASP A 211 -5.61 -13.53 16.15
N ASN A 212 -6.82 -13.34 16.70
CA ASN A 212 -7.14 -12.22 17.61
C ASN A 212 -6.74 -10.83 17.07
N GLY A 213 -6.83 -10.61 15.76
CA GLY A 213 -6.45 -9.35 15.11
C GLY A 213 -4.94 -9.20 14.85
N GLU A 214 -4.12 -10.17 15.24
CA GLU A 214 -2.70 -10.25 14.92
C GLU A 214 -2.47 -11.09 13.66
N TRP A 215 -1.61 -10.61 12.77
CA TRP A 215 -1.05 -11.39 11.69
C TRP A 215 0.28 -11.99 12.14
N ASN A 216 0.31 -13.30 12.31
CA ASN A 216 1.53 -14.09 12.52
C ASN A 216 2.14 -14.42 11.16
N HIS A 217 3.33 -13.92 10.90
CA HIS A 217 4.09 -14.04 9.67
C HIS A 217 5.34 -14.88 9.94
N MET A 218 5.39 -16.10 9.39
CA MET A 218 6.39 -17.10 9.73
C MET A 218 7.09 -17.64 8.49
N GLY A 219 8.39 -17.89 8.56
CA GLY A 219 9.16 -18.43 7.45
C GLY A 219 10.62 -18.05 7.53
N PHE A 220 11.23 -17.78 6.38
CA PHE A 220 12.60 -17.36 6.29
C PHE A 220 12.72 -15.98 5.62
N SER A 221 13.62 -15.16 6.12
CA SER A 221 13.96 -13.88 5.50
C SER A 221 14.62 -14.11 4.13
N SER A 222 14.74 -13.04 3.34
CA SER A 222 15.49 -13.10 2.07
C SER A 222 16.99 -13.46 2.24
N LYS A 223 17.49 -13.52 3.49
CA LYS A 223 18.85 -13.97 3.82
C LYS A 223 18.89 -15.40 4.36
N GLY A 224 17.74 -16.08 4.45
CA GLY A 224 17.63 -17.43 4.99
C GLY A 224 17.48 -17.51 6.52
N ASP A 225 17.41 -16.37 7.23
CA ASP A 225 17.20 -16.38 8.68
C ASP A 225 15.75 -16.71 9.01
N PRO A 226 15.47 -17.54 10.03
CA PRO A 226 14.11 -17.83 10.46
C PRO A 226 13.45 -16.57 11.03
N ILE A 227 12.21 -16.32 10.63
CA ILE A 227 11.41 -15.22 11.11
C ILE A 227 10.08 -15.71 11.65
N HIS A 228 9.63 -15.08 12.72
CA HIS A 228 8.25 -15.14 13.22
C HIS A 228 7.90 -13.75 13.72
N GLU A 229 7.26 -12.98 12.85
CA GLU A 229 6.88 -11.60 13.10
C GLU A 229 5.39 -11.51 13.43
N ILE A 230 5.04 -10.54 14.26
CA ILE A 230 3.66 -10.24 14.63
C ILE A 230 3.33 -8.85 14.13
N TRP A 231 2.25 -8.77 13.39
CA TRP A 231 1.75 -7.55 12.78
C TRP A 231 0.33 -7.29 13.26
N ILE A 232 -0.01 -6.04 13.52
CA ILE A 232 -1.36 -5.61 13.87
C ILE A 232 -1.86 -4.60 12.85
N ARG A 233 -3.16 -4.58 12.63
CA ARG A 233 -3.78 -3.59 11.74
C ARG A 233 -3.50 -2.19 12.24
N ARG A 234 -3.08 -1.34 11.33
CA ARG A 234 -2.97 0.08 11.54
C ARG A 234 -4.36 0.71 11.39
N LYS A 235 -4.78 1.48 12.38
CA LYS A 235 -6.04 2.21 12.40
C LYS A 235 -5.78 3.70 12.22
#